data_b2206de70a050b9cb5cd14a2417d4288
#
_entry.id   b2206de70a050b9cb5cd14a2417d4288
#
_cell.length_a   1.000
_cell.length_b   1.000
_cell.length_c   1.000
_cell.angle_alpha   90.00
_cell.angle_beta   90.00
_cell.angle_gamma   90.00
#
_symmetry.space_group_name_H-M   'P 1'
#
loop_
_entity.id
_entity.type
_entity.pdbx_description
1 polymer ?
#
loop_
_entity_poly.entity_id
_entity_poly.type
_entity_poly.pdbx_seq_one_letter_code
_entity_poly.pdbx_strand_id
1 'polypeptide(L)'
;MKEFLCETQDLAIGYGKTPLASGIALRANPGQILVLVGPNGAGKSTLLKTLAGQLAPLGGTVLLDGQDLTAYTGTARAQKLALMLPHTRRTELTTCFEFAAAGRIPYTGRLGILSDADRQ
;
A
#
# COMPACT_ATOMS: atom_id res chain seq x y z
N MET A 1 -20.56 -9.51 4.45
CA MET A 1 -19.36 -10.06 3.77
C MET A 1 -18.74 -8.97 2.91
N LYS A 2 -17.44 -8.75 3.02
CA LYS A 2 -16.75 -7.74 2.24
C LYS A 2 -16.54 -8.27 0.83
N GLU A 3 -17.08 -7.55 -0.13
CA GLU A 3 -17.09 -7.99 -1.52
C GLU A 3 -15.75 -7.79 -2.20
N PHE A 4 -15.04 -6.72 -1.84
CA PHE A 4 -13.75 -6.38 -2.43
C PHE A 4 -12.69 -6.12 -1.34
N LEU A 5 -11.45 -6.53 -1.64
CA LEU A 5 -10.32 -6.26 -0.75
C LEU A 5 -9.86 -4.82 -0.87
N CYS A 6 -9.82 -4.31 -2.09
CA CYS A 6 -9.47 -2.92 -2.39
C CYS A 6 -10.43 -2.38 -3.45
N GLU A 7 -10.94 -1.20 -3.23
CA GLU A 7 -11.83 -0.51 -4.16
C GLU A 7 -11.48 0.97 -4.23
N THR A 8 -11.59 1.56 -5.40
CA THR A 8 -11.48 3.01 -5.57
C THR A 8 -12.79 3.57 -6.11
N GLN A 9 -13.17 4.74 -5.62
CA GLN A 9 -14.38 5.44 -6.04
C GLN A 9 -13.99 6.83 -6.50
N ASP A 10 -14.16 7.08 -7.79
CA ASP A 10 -13.86 8.36 -8.46
C ASP A 10 -12.49 8.94 -8.07
N LEU A 11 -11.48 8.09 -8.01
CA LEU A 11 -10.16 8.43 -7.50
C LEU A 11 -9.41 9.35 -8.46
N ALA A 12 -8.89 10.44 -7.94
CA ALA A 12 -7.95 11.32 -8.62
C ALA A 12 -6.60 11.24 -7.95
N ILE A 13 -5.56 11.05 -8.74
CA ILE A 13 -4.18 10.88 -8.29
C ILE A 13 -3.27 11.93 -8.89
N GLY A 14 -2.21 12.27 -8.20
CA GLY A 14 -1.20 13.21 -8.68
C GLY A 14 -0.45 13.88 -7.56
N TYR A 15 0.43 14.78 -7.95
CA TYR A 15 1.20 15.62 -7.05
C TYR A 15 0.75 17.08 -7.21
N GLY A 16 0.68 17.80 -6.11
CA GLY A 16 0.24 19.19 -6.13
C GLY A 16 -1.27 19.34 -6.36
N LYS A 17 -1.67 20.30 -7.18
CA LYS A 17 -3.09 20.64 -7.38
C LYS A 17 -3.68 20.04 -8.64
N THR A 18 -2.85 19.66 -9.60
CA THR A 18 -3.32 19.15 -10.88
C THR A 18 -3.29 17.62 -10.89
N PRO A 19 -4.43 16.95 -11.11
CA PRO A 19 -4.47 15.50 -11.20
C PRO A 19 -3.66 14.98 -12.40
N LEU A 20 -2.89 13.93 -12.19
CA LEU A 20 -2.24 13.16 -13.25
C LEU A 20 -3.27 12.25 -13.95
N ALA A 21 -4.17 11.70 -13.19
CA ALA A 21 -5.31 10.92 -13.67
C ALA A 21 -6.47 11.07 -12.68
N SER A 22 -7.68 10.92 -13.17
CA SER A 22 -8.91 11.06 -12.38
C SER A 22 -10.00 10.09 -12.86
N GLY A 23 -11.08 9.99 -12.09
CA GLY A 23 -12.19 9.10 -12.42
C GLY A 23 -11.80 7.62 -12.36
N ILE A 24 -10.82 7.25 -11.55
CA ILE A 24 -10.32 5.88 -11.47
C ILE A 24 -11.28 5.06 -10.61
N ALA A 25 -11.88 4.05 -11.22
CA ALA A 25 -12.71 3.05 -10.54
C ALA A 25 -12.07 1.67 -10.72
N LEU A 26 -11.52 1.14 -9.63
CA LEU A 26 -10.78 -0.11 -9.61
C LEU A 26 -11.31 -0.97 -8.47
N ARG A 27 -11.36 -2.28 -8.69
CA ARG A 27 -11.75 -3.26 -7.68
C ARG A 27 -10.82 -4.46 -7.73
N ALA A 28 -10.36 -4.88 -6.59
CA ALA A 28 -9.55 -6.06 -6.44
C ALA A 28 -10.20 -7.03 -5.44
N ASN A 29 -10.44 -8.24 -5.89
CA ASN A 29 -11.03 -9.29 -5.07
C ASN A 29 -9.94 -10.07 -4.32
N PRO A 30 -10.28 -10.73 -3.22
CA PRO A 30 -9.37 -11.69 -2.58
C PRO A 30 -8.87 -12.75 -3.58
N GLY A 31 -7.57 -13.05 -3.53
CA GLY A 31 -6.95 -14.05 -4.41
C GLY A 31 -6.73 -13.60 -5.86
N GLN A 32 -7.05 -12.35 -6.19
CA GLN A 32 -6.90 -11.81 -7.54
C GLN A 32 -5.55 -11.11 -7.71
N ILE A 33 -4.92 -11.32 -8.85
CA ILE A 33 -3.76 -10.54 -9.29
C ILE A 33 -4.25 -9.49 -10.28
N LEU A 34 -3.99 -8.22 -9.96
CA LEU A 34 -4.32 -7.09 -10.82
C LEU A 34 -3.04 -6.50 -11.39
N VAL A 35 -2.94 -6.38 -12.70
CA VAL A 35 -1.75 -5.87 -13.38
C VAL A 35 -2.04 -4.51 -14.01
N LEU A 36 -1.18 -3.53 -13.70
CA LEU A 36 -1.22 -2.20 -14.30
C LEU A 36 -0.20 -2.15 -15.44
N VAL A 37 -0.67 -1.83 -16.64
CA VAL A 37 0.15 -1.75 -17.86
C VAL A 37 0.01 -0.38 -18.48
N GLY A 38 1.11 0.16 -18.94
CA GLY A 38 1.11 1.46 -19.60
C GLY A 38 2.53 2.01 -19.78
N PRO A 39 2.70 3.09 -20.56
CA PRO A 39 4.00 3.72 -20.75
C PRO A 39 4.51 4.34 -19.44
N ASN A 40 5.83 4.58 -19.40
CA ASN A 40 6.44 5.33 -18.30
C ASN A 40 5.85 6.74 -18.22
N GLY A 41 5.52 7.18 -17.01
CA GLY A 41 4.88 8.47 -16.79
C GLY A 41 3.36 8.47 -16.90
N ALA A 42 2.72 7.30 -17.14
CA ALA A 42 1.25 7.19 -17.17
C ALA A 42 0.58 7.31 -15.80
N GLY A 43 1.37 7.22 -14.71
CA GLY A 43 0.84 7.33 -13.34
C GLY A 43 0.74 6.01 -12.58
N LYS A 44 1.30 4.92 -13.09
CA LYS A 44 1.25 3.59 -12.44
C LYS A 44 1.81 3.60 -11.03
N SER A 45 3.01 4.15 -10.85
CA SER A 45 3.65 4.26 -9.53
C SER A 45 2.90 5.21 -8.61
N THR A 46 2.37 6.29 -9.14
CA THR A 46 1.55 7.26 -8.39
C THR A 46 0.26 6.60 -7.89
N LEU A 47 -0.39 5.79 -8.72
CA LEU A 47 -1.58 5.03 -8.34
C LEU A 47 -1.25 4.04 -7.22
N LEU A 48 -0.18 3.25 -7.36
CA LEU A 48 0.22 2.28 -6.34
C LEU A 48 0.53 2.96 -5.00
N LYS A 49 1.23 4.08 -5.01
CA LYS A 49 1.51 4.86 -3.79
C LYS A 49 0.23 5.40 -3.14
N THR A 50 -0.74 5.82 -3.95
CA THR A 50 -2.03 6.30 -3.47
C THR A 50 -2.85 5.16 -2.86
N LEU A 51 -2.88 3.99 -3.51
CA LEU A 51 -3.55 2.80 -3.00
C LEU A 51 -2.92 2.29 -1.70
N ALA A 52 -1.62 2.45 -1.55
CA ALA A 52 -0.89 2.08 -0.33
C ALA A 52 -0.96 3.13 0.79
N GLY A 53 -1.54 4.28 0.52
CA GLY A 53 -1.65 5.37 1.50
C GLY A 53 -0.37 6.18 1.71
N GLN A 54 0.63 6.04 0.85
CA GLN A 54 1.83 6.86 0.89
C GLN A 54 1.64 8.23 0.26
N LEU A 55 0.65 8.35 -0.60
CA LEU A 55 0.28 9.58 -1.27
C LEU A 55 -1.21 9.83 -1.06
N ALA A 56 -1.58 11.02 -0.62
CA ALA A 56 -2.98 11.37 -0.45
C ALA A 56 -3.68 11.49 -1.81
N PRO A 57 -4.91 10.96 -1.97
CA PRO A 57 -5.69 11.20 -3.18
C PRO A 57 -5.99 12.70 -3.34
N LEU A 58 -6.00 13.17 -4.58
CA LEU A 58 -6.45 14.54 -4.90
C LEU A 58 -7.97 14.64 -4.97
N GLY A 59 -8.66 13.52 -5.10
CA GLY A 59 -10.10 13.42 -5.07
C GLY A 59 -10.52 11.96 -4.99
N GLY A 60 -11.78 11.71 -4.66
CA GLY A 60 -12.30 10.36 -4.52
C GLY A 60 -11.81 9.64 -3.28
N THR A 61 -12.02 8.35 -3.25
CA THR A 61 -11.80 7.52 -2.05
C THR A 61 -11.12 6.19 -2.41
N VAL A 62 -10.24 5.74 -1.54
CA VAL A 62 -9.70 4.37 -1.56
C VAL A 62 -10.28 3.62 -0.37
N LEU A 63 -10.93 2.51 -0.64
CA LEU A 63 -11.47 1.61 0.37
C LEU A 63 -10.58 0.38 0.47
N LEU A 64 -10.18 0.02 1.68
CA LEU A 64 -9.48 -1.20 2.00
C LEU A 64 -10.35 -2.01 2.94
N ASP A 65 -10.71 -3.22 2.54
CA ASP A 65 -11.63 -4.04 3.32
C ASP A 65 -12.98 -3.34 3.60
N GLY A 66 -13.46 -2.52 2.67
CA GLY A 66 -14.71 -1.77 2.80
C GLY A 66 -14.64 -0.53 3.68
N GLN A 67 -13.48 -0.19 4.21
CA GLN A 67 -13.25 0.97 5.06
C GLN A 67 -12.33 1.97 4.35
N ASP A 68 -12.63 3.26 4.49
CA ASP A 68 -11.78 4.32 3.93
C ASP A 68 -10.35 4.18 4.46
N LEU A 69 -9.38 4.22 3.54
CA LEU A 69 -7.97 4.06 3.87
C LEU A 69 -7.48 5.10 4.88
N THR A 70 -8.05 6.30 4.87
CA THR A 70 -7.69 7.38 5.79
C THR A 70 -8.17 7.11 7.23
N ALA A 71 -9.12 6.22 7.42
CA ALA A 71 -9.63 5.84 8.74
C ALA A 71 -8.73 4.82 9.45
N TYR A 72 -7.79 4.20 8.75
CA TYR A 72 -6.83 3.29 9.36
C TYR A 72 -5.72 4.05 10.06
N THR A 73 -5.29 3.57 11.24
CA THR A 73 -4.01 3.99 11.83
C THR A 73 -2.85 3.47 10.96
N GLY A 74 -1.67 4.06 11.08
CA GLY A 74 -0.50 3.59 10.35
C GLY A 74 -0.20 2.11 10.58
N THR A 75 -0.29 1.65 11.82
CA THR A 75 -0.07 0.25 12.18
C THR A 75 -1.16 -0.66 11.62
N ALA A 76 -2.43 -0.31 11.76
CA ALA A 76 -3.55 -1.11 11.24
C ALA A 76 -3.49 -1.25 9.72
N ARG A 77 -3.13 -0.17 9.01
CA ARG A 77 -2.93 -0.20 7.57
C ARG A 77 -1.75 -1.09 7.18
N ALA A 78 -0.62 -0.98 7.88
CA ALA A 78 0.57 -1.78 7.62
C ALA A 78 0.36 -3.28 7.86
N GLN A 79 -0.57 -3.66 8.73
CA GLN A 79 -0.96 -5.05 8.94
C GLN A 79 -1.79 -5.63 7.79
N LYS A 80 -2.40 -4.79 6.96
CA LYS A 80 -3.28 -5.22 5.86
C LYS A 80 -2.66 -5.09 4.49
N LEU A 81 -1.63 -4.24 4.34
CA LEU A 81 -1.13 -3.83 3.05
C LEU A 81 0.41 -3.75 3.09
N ALA A 82 1.04 -4.22 2.02
CA ALA A 82 2.47 -4.07 1.79
C ALA A 82 2.72 -3.43 0.42
N LEU A 83 3.74 -2.60 0.34
CA LEU A 83 4.17 -1.96 -0.89
C LEU A 83 5.65 -2.25 -1.13
N MET A 84 5.95 -2.79 -2.31
CA MET A 84 7.33 -2.95 -2.76
C MET A 84 7.64 -1.89 -3.83
N LEU A 85 8.63 -1.07 -3.55
CA LEU A 85 9.11 -0.04 -4.48
C LEU A 85 10.27 -0.57 -5.32
N PRO A 86 10.43 -0.07 -6.57
CA PRO A 86 11.50 -0.55 -7.45
C PRO A 86 12.91 -0.15 -6.99
N HIS A 87 13.03 0.85 -6.13
CA HIS A 87 14.29 1.31 -5.58
C HIS A 87 14.37 1.02 -4.10
N THR A 88 15.07 -0.03 -3.75
CA THR A 88 15.40 -0.33 -2.36
C THR A 88 16.63 0.48 -1.97
N ARG A 89 16.55 1.28 -0.91
CA ARG A 89 17.73 1.91 -0.34
C ARG A 89 18.67 0.82 0.14
N ARG A 90 19.92 0.84 -0.31
CA ARG A 90 20.94 0.00 0.27
C ARG A 90 21.13 0.44 1.72
N THR A 91 20.74 -0.40 2.65
CA THR A 91 21.07 -0.24 4.06
C THR A 91 22.37 -0.98 4.30
N GLU A 92 23.45 -0.23 4.46
CA GLU A 92 24.72 -0.82 4.88
C GLU A 92 24.52 -1.48 6.25
N LEU A 93 25.15 -2.63 6.47
CA LEU A 93 25.14 -3.37 7.72
C LEU A 93 23.82 -4.06 8.12
N THR A 94 22.84 -4.15 7.21
CA THR A 94 21.61 -4.90 7.47
C THR A 94 21.73 -6.31 6.89
N THR A 95 21.47 -7.33 7.70
CA THR A 95 21.43 -8.73 7.26
C THR A 95 20.14 -9.02 6.48
N CYS A 96 20.15 -10.11 5.69
CA CYS A 96 18.92 -10.57 5.01
C CYS A 96 17.80 -10.91 6.00
N PHE A 97 18.17 -11.47 7.16
CA PHE A 97 17.20 -11.76 8.23
C PHE A 97 16.57 -10.48 8.78
N GLU A 98 17.36 -9.46 9.10
CA GLU A 98 16.85 -8.17 9.59
C GLU A 98 15.98 -7.48 8.55
N PHE A 99 16.35 -7.53 7.28
CA PHE A 99 15.56 -6.99 6.19
C PHE A 99 14.20 -7.68 6.07
N ALA A 100 14.17 -9.02 6.12
CA ALA A 100 12.93 -9.79 6.10
C ALA A 100 12.10 -9.57 7.37
N ALA A 101 12.75 -9.48 8.53
CA ALA A 101 12.10 -9.25 9.82
C ALA A 101 11.40 -7.88 9.90
N ALA A 102 11.86 -6.89 9.15
CA ALA A 102 11.21 -5.58 9.06
C ALA A 102 9.74 -5.67 8.61
N GLY A 103 9.37 -6.69 7.84
CA GLY A 103 7.98 -6.96 7.45
C GLY A 103 7.07 -7.29 8.63
N ARG A 104 7.63 -7.68 9.78
CA ARG A 104 6.87 -7.99 10.99
C ARG A 104 6.72 -6.80 11.97
N ILE A 105 7.30 -5.64 11.65
CA ILE A 105 7.22 -4.44 12.49
C ILE A 105 5.78 -4.13 12.94
N PRO A 106 4.74 -4.18 12.07
CA PRO A 106 3.37 -3.89 12.50
C PRO A 106 2.82 -4.85 13.55
N TYR A 107 3.47 -5.99 13.77
CA TYR A 107 3.02 -7.07 14.67
C TYR A 107 3.88 -7.25 15.92
N THR A 108 5.09 -6.64 15.97
CA THR A 108 6.07 -6.88 17.02
C THR A 108 5.97 -5.95 18.23
N GLY A 109 5.08 -4.96 18.20
CA GLY A 109 4.91 -4.00 19.29
C GLY A 109 6.07 -2.99 19.41
N ARG A 110 6.11 -2.26 20.53
CA ARG A 110 7.05 -1.13 20.73
C ARG A 110 8.51 -1.54 20.76
N LEU A 111 8.81 -2.74 21.23
CA LEU A 111 10.19 -3.22 21.41
C LEU A 111 10.73 -3.97 20.19
N GLY A 112 9.89 -4.24 19.18
CA GLY A 112 10.30 -4.93 17.98
C GLY A 112 10.79 -6.36 18.20
N ILE A 113 10.34 -7.03 19.28
CA ILE A 113 10.74 -8.39 19.60
C ILE A 113 9.97 -9.38 18.75
N LEU A 114 10.71 -10.22 18.01
CA LEU A 114 10.11 -11.27 17.18
C LEU A 114 9.70 -12.47 18.05
N SER A 115 8.48 -12.96 17.85
CA SER A 115 8.04 -14.24 18.39
C SER A 115 8.61 -15.41 17.57
N ASP A 116 8.46 -16.63 18.06
CA ASP A 116 8.88 -17.81 17.30
C ASP A 116 8.12 -17.94 15.97
N ALA A 117 6.84 -17.58 15.96
CA ALA A 117 6.03 -17.54 14.74
C ALA A 117 6.54 -16.50 13.73
N ASP A 118 7.03 -15.34 14.19
CA ASP A 118 7.60 -14.31 13.31
C ASP A 118 8.91 -14.76 12.66
N ARG A 119 9.64 -15.68 13.31
CA ARG A 119 10.94 -16.18 12.81
C ARG A 119 10.82 -17.29 11.77
N GLN A 120 9.64 -17.88 11.64
CA GLN A 120 9.32 -18.89 10.63
C GLN A 120 9.01 -18.24 9.29
#